data_5c485c4a56b7292a017f0acba2431327
#
_entry.id   5c485c4a56b7292a017f0acba2431327
#
_cell.length_a   1.000
_cell.length_b   1.000
_cell.length_c   1.000
_cell.angle_alpha   90.00
_cell.angle_beta   90.00
_cell.angle_gamma   90.00
#
_symmetry.space_group_name_H-M   'P 1'
#
loop_
_entity.id
_entity.type
_entity.pdbx_description
1 polymer ?
#
loop_
_entity_poly.entity_id
_entity_poly.type
_entity_poly.pdbx_seq_one_letter_code
_entity_poly.pdbx_strand_id
1 'polypeptide(L)'
;MKGTTYWITGLSGAGKTTIGKLLYEYIKQTKENIVFFDGDILREVYQLTDYTPEGRLKLALQHARLCKMLNEQGIDIVICVIAMFDECREWNRKNIQNYKEIYLKVSIDELIKRDQKQLYSRALRNEIKNVMGIDISFEEPKNADLVVDNGGIQTPKEVLDFIIKEMKLSK
;
A
#
# COMPACT_ATOMS: atom_id res chain seq x y z
N MET A 1 3.32 -24.59 3.68
CA MET A 1 4.15 -23.39 3.89
C MET A 1 3.23 -22.17 3.98
N LYS A 2 3.59 -21.13 4.75
CA LYS A 2 2.84 -19.87 4.78
C LYS A 2 3.10 -19.06 3.51
N GLY A 3 2.14 -18.25 3.09
CA GLY A 3 2.33 -17.31 1.98
C GLY A 3 3.25 -16.14 2.33
N THR A 4 3.49 -15.26 1.38
CA THR A 4 4.20 -13.99 1.57
C THR A 4 3.21 -12.84 1.39
N THR A 5 3.24 -11.86 2.27
CA THR A 5 2.42 -10.64 2.15
C THR A 5 3.30 -9.47 1.75
N TYR A 6 3.08 -8.96 0.53
CA TYR A 6 3.70 -7.72 0.03
C TYR A 6 2.74 -6.56 0.28
N TRP A 7 3.04 -5.79 1.32
CA TRP A 7 2.25 -4.65 1.76
C TRP A 7 2.81 -3.37 1.16
N ILE A 8 2.17 -2.88 0.10
CA ILE A 8 2.59 -1.66 -0.58
C ILE A 8 1.83 -0.48 0.00
N THR A 9 2.55 0.40 0.67
CA THR A 9 1.98 1.58 1.33
C THR A 9 2.54 2.88 0.77
N GLY A 10 1.85 3.98 1.03
CA GLY A 10 2.17 5.33 0.57
C GLY A 10 0.92 6.18 0.44
N LEU A 11 1.08 7.48 0.29
CA LEU A 11 -0.03 8.43 0.18
C LEU A 11 -0.85 8.22 -1.11
N SER A 12 -2.01 8.85 -1.20
CA SER A 12 -2.82 8.84 -2.41
C SER A 12 -2.03 9.42 -3.58
N GLY A 13 -2.12 8.81 -4.76
CA GLY A 13 -1.34 9.25 -5.93
C GLY A 13 0.12 8.81 -5.97
N ALA A 14 0.62 8.09 -4.94
CA ALA A 14 2.00 7.59 -4.91
C ALA A 14 2.30 6.46 -5.92
N GLY A 15 1.31 5.96 -6.66
CA GLY A 15 1.51 4.91 -7.67
C GLY A 15 1.32 3.47 -7.18
N LYS A 16 0.82 3.26 -5.96
CA LYS A 16 0.69 1.93 -5.34
C LYS A 16 0.00 0.89 -6.20
N THR A 17 -1.18 1.22 -6.73
CA THR A 17 -1.99 0.29 -7.56
C THR A 17 -1.25 -0.10 -8.83
N THR A 18 -0.57 0.84 -9.48
CA THR A 18 0.20 0.59 -10.70
C THR A 18 1.36 -0.35 -10.42
N ILE A 19 2.17 -0.03 -9.42
CA ILE A 19 3.33 -0.85 -9.04
C ILE A 19 2.88 -2.21 -8.47
N GLY A 20 1.84 -2.22 -7.65
CA GLY A 20 1.31 -3.45 -7.07
C GLY A 20 0.76 -4.42 -8.12
N LYS A 21 0.06 -3.93 -9.15
CA LYS A 21 -0.38 -4.77 -10.27
C LYS A 21 0.79 -5.38 -11.03
N LEU A 22 1.82 -4.59 -11.32
CA LEU A 22 3.02 -5.09 -11.99
C LEU A 22 3.75 -6.14 -11.14
N LEU A 23 3.87 -5.92 -9.83
CA LEU A 23 4.47 -6.90 -8.93
C LEU A 23 3.63 -8.19 -8.84
N TYR A 24 2.31 -8.06 -8.73
CA TYR A 24 1.39 -9.20 -8.75
C TYR A 24 1.54 -10.04 -10.02
N GLU A 25 1.50 -9.39 -11.20
CA GLU A 25 1.65 -10.07 -12.49
C GLU A 25 3.01 -10.74 -12.64
N TYR A 26 4.07 -10.13 -12.13
CA TYR A 26 5.40 -10.73 -12.12
C TYR A 26 5.44 -12.01 -11.27
N ILE A 27 4.95 -11.96 -10.02
CA ILE A 27 4.97 -13.11 -9.11
C ILE A 27 4.05 -14.22 -9.63
N LYS A 28 2.91 -13.86 -10.21
CA LYS A 28 1.92 -14.81 -10.76
C LYS A 28 2.48 -15.69 -11.87
N GLN A 29 3.55 -15.26 -12.57
CA GLN A 29 4.20 -16.10 -13.60
C GLN A 29 4.80 -17.39 -13.02
N THR A 30 5.10 -17.43 -11.74
CA THR A 30 5.76 -18.58 -11.08
C THR A 30 4.98 -19.12 -9.88
N LYS A 31 3.97 -18.39 -9.40
CA LYS A 31 3.14 -18.77 -8.25
C LYS A 31 1.66 -18.57 -8.55
N GLU A 32 0.92 -19.66 -8.64
CA GLU A 32 -0.53 -19.61 -8.90
C GLU A 32 -1.33 -19.13 -7.67
N ASN A 33 -0.85 -19.47 -6.46
CA ASN A 33 -1.53 -19.13 -5.20
C ASN A 33 -1.22 -17.70 -4.76
N ILE A 34 -1.63 -16.71 -5.54
CA ILE A 34 -1.45 -15.30 -5.25
C ILE A 34 -2.73 -14.51 -5.50
N VAL A 35 -3.00 -13.51 -4.67
CA VAL A 35 -4.11 -12.57 -4.83
C VAL A 35 -3.61 -11.13 -4.82
N PHE A 36 -4.36 -10.27 -5.50
CA PHE A 36 -4.12 -8.82 -5.52
C PHE A 36 -5.28 -8.09 -4.84
N PHE A 37 -4.95 -7.20 -3.91
CA PHE A 37 -5.90 -6.34 -3.23
C PHE A 37 -5.57 -4.85 -3.43
N ASP A 38 -6.59 -4.10 -3.80
CA ASP A 38 -6.56 -2.64 -3.80
C ASP A 38 -7.42 -2.12 -2.63
N GLY A 39 -6.86 -1.23 -1.82
CA GLY A 39 -7.54 -0.70 -0.64
C GLY A 39 -8.82 0.07 -0.94
N ASP A 40 -8.90 0.73 -2.10
CA ASP A 40 -10.12 1.43 -2.51
C ASP A 40 -11.21 0.40 -2.84
N ILE A 41 -10.88 -0.69 -3.56
CA ILE A 41 -11.81 -1.77 -3.87
C ILE A 41 -12.25 -2.50 -2.60
N LEU A 42 -11.32 -2.81 -1.69
CA LEU A 42 -11.68 -3.44 -0.43
C LEU A 42 -12.60 -2.57 0.43
N ARG A 43 -12.41 -1.25 0.38
CA ARG A 43 -13.31 -0.30 1.05
C ARG A 43 -14.74 -0.39 0.51
N GLU A 44 -14.89 -0.51 -0.80
CA GLU A 44 -16.20 -0.72 -1.44
C GLU A 44 -16.81 -2.06 -1.03
N VAL A 45 -16.03 -3.14 -1.03
CA VAL A 45 -16.48 -4.49 -0.59
C VAL A 45 -16.98 -4.46 0.85
N TYR A 46 -16.29 -3.72 1.74
CA TYR A 46 -16.70 -3.58 3.14
C TYR A 46 -17.78 -2.52 3.37
N GLN A 47 -18.16 -1.76 2.32
CA GLN A 47 -19.15 -0.67 2.40
C GLN A 47 -18.78 0.39 3.47
N LEU A 48 -17.48 0.67 3.63
CA LEU A 48 -16.98 1.58 4.64
C LEU A 48 -16.76 2.99 4.05
N THR A 49 -17.47 3.97 4.63
CA THR A 49 -17.43 5.38 4.21
C THR A 49 -16.71 6.28 5.22
N ASP A 50 -16.25 5.73 6.34
CA ASP A 50 -15.53 6.48 7.36
C ASP A 50 -14.07 6.73 6.95
N TYR A 51 -13.74 8.00 6.73
CA TYR A 51 -12.40 8.49 6.37
C TYR A 51 -11.67 9.19 7.52
N THR A 52 -12.25 9.21 8.73
CA THR A 52 -11.57 9.71 9.93
C THR A 52 -10.30 8.90 10.22
N PRO A 53 -9.34 9.45 10.98
CA PRO A 53 -8.15 8.69 11.39
C PRO A 53 -8.49 7.34 12.02
N GLU A 54 -9.47 7.28 12.90
CA GLU A 54 -9.95 6.07 13.56
C GLU A 54 -10.55 5.07 12.57
N GLY A 55 -11.41 5.55 11.66
CA GLY A 55 -12.00 4.72 10.61
C GLY A 55 -10.95 4.15 9.66
N ARG A 56 -9.94 4.95 9.31
CA ARG A 56 -8.81 4.51 8.48
C ARG A 56 -7.94 3.46 9.17
N LEU A 57 -7.61 3.66 10.45
CA LEU A 57 -6.85 2.69 11.23
C LEU A 57 -7.63 1.37 11.38
N LYS A 58 -8.92 1.45 11.73
CA LYS A 58 -9.80 0.27 11.82
C LYS A 58 -9.81 -0.52 10.51
N LEU A 59 -9.95 0.15 9.37
CA LEU A 59 -9.92 -0.48 8.06
C LEU A 59 -8.54 -1.10 7.76
N ALA A 60 -7.45 -0.39 8.07
CA ALA A 60 -6.09 -0.93 7.88
C ALA A 60 -5.88 -2.23 8.66
N LEU A 61 -6.36 -2.29 9.91
CA LEU A 61 -6.30 -3.51 10.73
C LEU A 61 -7.24 -4.62 10.22
N GLN A 62 -8.37 -4.30 9.58
CA GLN A 62 -9.20 -5.30 8.90
C GLN A 62 -8.48 -5.91 7.69
N HIS A 63 -7.83 -5.07 6.86
CA HIS A 63 -6.98 -5.53 5.76
C HIS A 63 -5.86 -6.45 6.27
N ALA A 64 -5.21 -6.06 7.36
CA ALA A 64 -4.16 -6.83 8.01
C ALA A 64 -4.64 -8.23 8.44
N ARG A 65 -5.80 -8.33 9.06
CA ARG A 65 -6.40 -9.61 9.48
C ARG A 65 -6.80 -10.48 8.28
N LEU A 66 -7.33 -9.88 7.22
CA LEU A 66 -7.61 -10.60 5.97
C LEU A 66 -6.32 -11.16 5.37
N CYS A 67 -5.26 -10.35 5.28
CA CYS A 67 -3.96 -10.80 4.79
C CYS A 67 -3.39 -11.94 5.64
N LYS A 68 -3.47 -11.83 6.98
CA LYS A 68 -3.03 -12.90 7.89
C LYS A 68 -3.76 -14.20 7.60
N MET A 69 -5.09 -14.17 7.50
CA MET A 69 -5.92 -15.35 7.25
C MET A 69 -5.53 -16.07 5.95
N LEU A 70 -5.30 -15.33 4.87
CA LEU A 70 -4.90 -15.90 3.58
C LEU A 70 -3.44 -16.37 3.59
N ASN A 71 -2.55 -15.60 4.20
CA ASN A 71 -1.14 -15.97 4.38
C ASN A 71 -1.00 -17.31 5.11
N GLU A 72 -1.80 -17.54 6.16
CA GLU A 72 -1.82 -18.79 6.92
C GLU A 72 -2.27 -19.99 6.09
N GLN A 73 -3.01 -19.77 5.01
CA GLN A 73 -3.45 -20.79 4.05
C GLN A 73 -2.44 -21.02 2.91
N GLY A 74 -1.29 -20.35 2.93
CA GLY A 74 -0.26 -20.50 1.91
C GLY A 74 -0.49 -19.64 0.66
N ILE A 75 -1.36 -18.61 0.76
CA ILE A 75 -1.65 -17.68 -0.34
C ILE A 75 -0.70 -16.48 -0.24
N ASP A 76 -0.01 -16.17 -1.31
CA ASP A 76 0.75 -14.92 -1.43
C ASP A 76 -0.21 -13.75 -1.67
N ILE A 77 0.09 -12.60 -1.12
CA ILE A 77 -0.77 -11.41 -1.23
C ILE A 77 0.05 -10.20 -1.67
N VAL A 78 -0.40 -9.51 -2.69
CA VAL A 78 0.02 -8.14 -2.97
C VAL A 78 -1.13 -7.22 -2.60
N ILE A 79 -0.93 -6.33 -1.63
CA ILE A 79 -1.95 -5.38 -1.18
C ILE A 79 -1.45 -3.95 -1.27
N CYS A 80 -2.26 -3.05 -1.84
CA CYS A 80 -1.99 -1.63 -2.03
C CYS A 80 -2.90 -0.79 -1.15
N VAL A 81 -2.37 -0.14 -0.12
CA VAL A 81 -3.16 0.61 0.88
C VAL A 81 -2.47 1.89 1.35
N ILE A 82 -3.25 2.86 1.85
CA ILE A 82 -2.74 4.07 2.51
C ILE A 82 -2.50 3.81 4.00
N ALA A 83 -2.25 2.71 4.50
CA ALA A 83 -2.19 2.40 5.93
C ALA A 83 -0.94 2.98 6.61
N MET A 84 -0.86 4.32 6.69
CA MET A 84 0.28 5.07 7.21
C MET A 84 0.18 5.26 8.75
N PHE A 85 0.02 4.14 9.48
CA PHE A 85 -0.11 4.07 10.94
C PHE A 85 0.90 3.07 11.51
N ASP A 86 1.71 3.49 12.48
CA ASP A 86 2.69 2.61 13.15
C ASP A 86 2.00 1.41 13.81
N GLU A 87 0.86 1.62 14.46
CA GLU A 87 0.08 0.54 15.09
C GLU A 87 -0.26 -0.59 14.11
N CYS A 88 -0.70 -0.26 12.89
CA CYS A 88 -1.02 -1.26 11.87
C CYS A 88 0.25 -2.00 11.42
N ARG A 89 1.35 -1.30 11.20
CA ARG A 89 2.64 -1.89 10.77
C ARG A 89 3.22 -2.82 11.83
N GLU A 90 3.19 -2.40 13.10
CA GLU A 90 3.64 -3.24 14.23
C GLU A 90 2.78 -4.49 14.34
N TRP A 91 1.46 -4.35 14.21
CA TRP A 91 0.56 -5.49 14.21
C TRP A 91 0.89 -6.46 13.09
N ASN A 92 1.12 -5.97 11.86
CA ASN A 92 1.48 -6.79 10.69
C ASN A 92 2.77 -7.57 10.95
N ARG A 93 3.84 -6.89 11.38
CA ARG A 93 5.14 -7.52 11.65
C ARG A 93 5.07 -8.59 12.74
N LYS A 94 4.22 -8.39 13.74
CA LYS A 94 4.02 -9.35 14.83
C LYS A 94 3.18 -10.57 14.43
N ASN A 95 2.21 -10.39 13.52
CA ASN A 95 1.16 -11.38 13.30
C ASN A 95 1.18 -12.04 11.92
N ILE A 96 1.84 -11.46 10.92
CA ILE A 96 1.92 -12.01 9.56
C ILE A 96 3.32 -12.55 9.31
N GLN A 97 3.43 -13.86 9.08
CA GLN A 97 4.69 -14.45 8.66
C GLN A 97 5.05 -14.05 7.23
N ASN A 98 6.35 -13.91 6.93
CA ASN A 98 6.82 -13.45 5.62
C ASN A 98 6.18 -12.12 5.18
N TYR A 99 5.96 -11.20 6.13
CA TYR A 99 5.52 -9.84 5.85
C TYR A 99 6.64 -9.03 5.23
N LYS A 100 6.33 -8.34 4.13
CA LYS A 100 7.24 -7.48 3.39
C LYS A 100 6.57 -6.13 3.15
N GLU A 101 7.10 -5.08 3.77
CA GLU A 101 6.61 -3.72 3.64
C GLU A 101 7.39 -2.96 2.56
N ILE A 102 6.68 -2.48 1.55
CA ILE A 102 7.23 -1.64 0.48
C ILE A 102 6.60 -0.27 0.59
N TYR A 103 7.39 0.74 0.89
CA TYR A 103 6.94 2.12 1.00
C TYR A 103 7.26 2.89 -0.29
N LEU A 104 6.22 3.30 -1.01
CA LEU A 104 6.36 4.21 -2.15
C LEU A 104 6.33 5.64 -1.63
N LYS A 105 7.52 6.24 -1.51
CA LYS A 105 7.70 7.59 -1.01
C LYS A 105 7.55 8.59 -2.17
N VAL A 106 6.67 9.57 -1.98
CA VAL A 106 6.50 10.71 -2.88
C VAL A 106 6.28 11.94 -2.02
N SER A 107 6.91 13.06 -2.36
CA SER A 107 6.70 14.31 -1.63
C SER A 107 5.27 14.83 -1.80
N ILE A 108 4.76 15.52 -0.79
CA ILE A 108 3.42 16.13 -0.84
C ILE A 108 3.32 17.11 -2.02
N ASP A 109 4.36 17.91 -2.27
CA ASP A 109 4.38 18.86 -3.40
C ASP A 109 4.21 18.16 -4.74
N GLU A 110 4.84 17.00 -4.91
CA GLU A 110 4.70 16.20 -6.13
C GLU A 110 3.31 15.56 -6.23
N LEU A 111 2.74 15.10 -5.12
CA LEU A 111 1.38 14.56 -5.08
C LEU A 111 0.33 15.63 -5.39
N ILE A 112 0.53 16.86 -4.92
CA ILE A 112 -0.32 18.02 -5.26
C ILE A 112 -0.24 18.33 -6.75
N LYS A 113 0.94 18.26 -7.37
CA LYS A 113 1.10 18.44 -8.82
C LYS A 113 0.38 17.36 -9.63
N ARG A 114 0.49 16.09 -9.20
CA ARG A 114 -0.21 14.95 -9.82
C ARG A 114 -1.72 15.07 -9.67
N ASP A 115 -2.15 15.58 -8.55
CA ASP A 115 -3.56 15.83 -8.14
C ASP A 115 -4.55 14.76 -8.61
N GLN A 116 -4.20 13.50 -8.39
CA GLN A 116 -4.99 12.38 -8.86
C GLN A 116 -6.41 12.45 -8.29
N LYS A 117 -7.41 12.37 -9.16
CA LYS A 117 -8.84 12.50 -8.84
C LYS A 117 -9.20 13.85 -8.19
N GLN A 118 -8.40 14.90 -8.39
CA GLN A 118 -8.56 16.21 -7.77
C GLN A 118 -8.63 16.15 -6.23
N LEU A 119 -7.97 15.17 -5.64
CA LEU A 119 -8.05 14.93 -4.19
C LEU A 119 -7.38 16.07 -3.42
N TYR A 120 -6.17 16.42 -3.79
CA TYR A 120 -5.36 17.41 -3.09
C TYR A 120 -5.87 18.83 -3.34
N SER A 121 -6.19 19.18 -4.58
CA SER A 121 -6.73 20.50 -4.90
C SER A 121 -8.05 20.76 -4.19
N ARG A 122 -8.95 19.78 -4.11
CA ARG A 122 -10.21 19.90 -3.39
C ARG A 122 -10.02 20.02 -1.88
N ALA A 123 -9.06 19.28 -1.31
CA ALA A 123 -8.73 19.38 0.11
C ALA A 123 -8.15 20.76 0.45
N LEU A 124 -7.24 21.28 -0.36
CA LEU A 124 -6.67 22.63 -0.19
C LEU A 124 -7.71 23.74 -0.29
N ARG A 125 -8.78 23.54 -1.08
CA ARG A 125 -9.93 24.47 -1.14
C ARG A 125 -10.98 24.22 -0.04
N ASN A 126 -10.70 23.32 0.91
CA ASN A 126 -11.64 22.88 1.95
C ASN A 126 -12.98 22.31 1.44
N GLU A 127 -13.00 21.78 0.22
CA GLU A 127 -14.19 21.11 -0.35
C GLU A 127 -14.37 19.69 0.19
N ILE A 128 -13.29 19.05 0.59
CA ILE A 128 -13.27 17.73 1.23
C ILE A 128 -12.33 17.74 2.44
N LYS A 129 -12.60 16.86 3.38
CA LYS A 129 -11.81 16.68 4.60
C LYS A 129 -11.28 15.24 4.73
N ASN A 130 -10.46 15.03 5.73
CA ASN A 130 -9.85 13.74 6.05
C ASN A 130 -8.91 13.23 4.95
N VAL A 131 -8.13 14.13 4.35
CA VAL A 131 -7.10 13.81 3.36
C VAL A 131 -5.75 13.69 4.04
N MET A 132 -5.21 12.47 4.03
CA MET A 132 -3.90 12.19 4.65
C MET A 132 -2.78 12.95 3.94
N GLY A 133 -1.98 13.67 4.73
CA GLY A 133 -0.93 14.56 4.23
C GLY A 133 -1.37 16.01 3.99
N ILE A 134 -2.68 16.34 4.14
CA ILE A 134 -3.20 17.71 4.12
C ILE A 134 -3.76 18.09 5.49
N ASP A 135 -4.88 17.49 5.89
CA ASP A 135 -5.58 17.76 7.14
C ASP A 135 -5.54 16.57 8.13
N ILE A 136 -4.99 15.43 7.71
CA ILE A 136 -4.65 14.31 8.58
C ILE A 136 -3.13 14.09 8.54
N SER A 137 -2.50 14.02 9.71
CA SER A 137 -1.10 13.60 9.86
C SER A 137 -0.95 12.12 9.51
N PHE A 138 0.27 11.74 9.11
CA PHE A 138 0.62 10.35 8.84
C PHE A 138 1.99 10.02 9.42
N GLU A 139 2.23 8.75 9.63
CA GLU A 139 3.48 8.24 10.16
C GLU A 139 4.25 7.54 9.04
N GLU A 140 5.40 8.09 8.63
CA GLU A 140 6.25 7.43 7.65
C GLU A 140 6.81 6.12 8.21
N PRO A 141 6.85 5.05 7.40
CA PRO A 141 7.47 3.79 7.82
C PRO A 141 8.95 3.98 8.15
N LYS A 142 9.33 3.70 9.40
CA LYS A 142 10.73 3.80 9.87
C LYS A 142 11.56 2.56 9.54
N ASN A 143 10.89 1.40 9.40
CA ASN A 143 11.51 0.09 9.25
C ASN A 143 10.91 -0.69 8.07
N ALA A 144 10.54 0.00 6.98
CA ALA A 144 10.07 -0.68 5.77
C ALA A 144 11.17 -1.62 5.24
N ASP A 145 10.78 -2.79 4.73
CA ASP A 145 11.72 -3.71 4.08
C ASP A 145 12.32 -3.09 2.81
N LEU A 146 11.57 -2.21 2.14
CA LEU A 146 12.03 -1.43 1.01
C LEU A 146 11.36 -0.06 0.97
N VAL A 147 12.15 1.00 0.80
CA VAL A 147 11.68 2.35 0.49
C VAL A 147 12.02 2.66 -0.96
N VAL A 148 11.01 3.02 -1.74
CA VAL A 148 11.15 3.37 -3.15
C VAL A 148 10.77 4.84 -3.32
N ASP A 149 11.73 5.66 -3.75
CA ASP A 149 11.41 7.01 -4.20
C ASP A 149 10.68 6.94 -5.54
N ASN A 150 9.40 7.27 -5.53
CA ASN A 150 8.53 7.27 -6.71
C ASN A 150 8.14 8.69 -7.13
N GLY A 151 9.05 9.65 -6.96
CA GLY A 151 8.89 11.07 -7.28
C GLY A 151 8.74 11.40 -8.77
N GLY A 152 8.73 10.40 -9.68
CA GLY A 152 8.37 10.59 -11.09
C GLY A 152 9.54 10.59 -12.08
N ILE A 153 10.76 10.30 -11.64
CA ILE A 153 11.93 10.16 -12.54
C ILE A 153 11.92 8.78 -13.24
N GLN A 154 11.47 7.74 -12.53
CA GLN A 154 11.47 6.37 -13.00
C GLN A 154 10.13 5.97 -13.62
N THR A 155 10.20 5.16 -14.67
CA THR A 155 9.01 4.49 -15.22
C THR A 155 8.49 3.41 -14.24
N PRO A 156 7.21 3.04 -14.28
CA PRO A 156 6.69 1.95 -13.46
C PRO A 156 7.44 0.62 -13.61
N LYS A 157 7.99 0.36 -14.80
CA LYS A 157 8.79 -0.85 -15.06
C LYS A 157 10.14 -0.79 -14.34
N GLU A 158 10.83 0.33 -14.40
CA GLU A 158 12.11 0.51 -13.67
C GLU A 158 11.92 0.39 -12.17
N VAL A 159 10.81 0.93 -11.62
CA VAL A 159 10.44 0.74 -10.22
C VAL A 159 10.19 -0.72 -9.88
N LEU A 160 9.47 -1.47 -10.74
CA LEU A 160 9.28 -2.91 -10.56
C LEU A 160 10.61 -3.66 -10.58
N ASP A 161 11.49 -3.39 -11.57
CA ASP A 161 12.80 -4.05 -11.69
C ASP A 161 13.66 -3.79 -10.46
N PHE A 162 13.62 -2.58 -9.90
CA PHE A 162 14.25 -2.23 -8.64
C PHE A 162 13.69 -3.05 -7.46
N ILE A 163 12.37 -3.15 -7.33
CA ILE A 163 11.72 -3.94 -6.27
C ILE A 163 12.12 -5.42 -6.38
N ILE A 164 12.08 -6.00 -7.58
CA ILE A 164 12.46 -7.39 -7.83
C ILE A 164 13.89 -7.66 -7.37
N LYS A 165 14.80 -6.79 -7.75
CA LYS A 165 16.23 -6.88 -7.41
C LYS A 165 16.45 -6.81 -5.90
N GLU A 166 15.95 -5.75 -5.25
CA GLU A 166 16.19 -5.49 -3.82
C GLU A 166 15.49 -6.52 -2.92
N MET A 167 14.30 -6.97 -3.30
CA MET A 167 13.56 -8.01 -2.59
C MET A 167 14.02 -9.43 -2.93
N LYS A 168 14.99 -9.57 -3.85
CA LYS A 168 15.54 -10.86 -4.33
C LYS A 168 14.45 -11.83 -4.79
N LEU A 169 13.49 -11.31 -5.55
CA LEU A 169 12.41 -12.13 -6.10
C LEU A 169 12.95 -12.88 -7.33
N SER A 170 13.24 -14.16 -7.17
CA SER A 170 13.62 -15.04 -8.29
C SER A 170 12.38 -15.43 -9.12
N LYS A 171 12.59 -15.57 -10.43
CA LYS A 171 11.61 -16.23 -11.32
C LYS A 171 11.55 -17.71 -11.03
#